data_90e75c238e7ca8730d75e93855e9d71b
#
_entry.id   90e75c238e7ca8730d75e93855e9d71b
#
_cell.length_a   1.000
_cell.length_b   1.000
_cell.length_c   1.000
_cell.angle_alpha   90.00
_cell.angle_beta   90.00
_cell.angle_gamma   90.00
#
_symmetry.space_group_name_H-M   'P 1'
#
loop_
_entity.id
_entity.type
_entity.pdbx_description
1 polymer ?
#
loop_
_entity_poly.entity_id
_entity_poly.type
_entity_poly.pdbx_seq_one_letter_code
_entity_poly.pdbx_strand_id
1 'polypeptide(L)'
;MKNLVVSLALLCAAAAAPAVRAQATATPQQAQQPPTVASVLNGVYGVVEQQVVSAAEAMPEEKYGFAPTNGEFKGVRTFAEEVKHIGFANHLFFGPLMGENFDPKNIQAEANGPAELKTKAEIIQYLKDSFALGHKALATITAENEVTPLAKPVLPFLSTRLAIANIATFHPMDHYGQMVEYLRMNGIVPPASRPRPPQQAQPPSSQPKPQQ
;
A
#
# COMPACT_ATOMS: atom_id res chain seq x y z
N MET A 1 23.09 -21.31 98.44
CA MET A 1 23.76 -20.51 97.42
C MET A 1 22.95 -20.67 96.18
N LYS A 2 22.13 -19.67 95.88
CA LYS A 2 21.00 -19.77 94.95
C LYS A 2 21.40 -19.11 93.64
N ASN A 3 21.44 -19.87 92.55
CA ASN A 3 21.70 -19.35 91.17
C ASN A 3 20.39 -18.85 90.60
N LEU A 4 20.36 -17.57 90.32
CA LEU A 4 19.24 -16.91 89.60
C LEU A 4 19.50 -16.94 88.12
N VAL A 5 18.71 -17.68 87.37
CA VAL A 5 18.74 -17.72 85.90
C VAL A 5 17.70 -16.70 85.41
N VAL A 6 18.17 -15.66 84.75
CA VAL A 6 17.28 -14.67 84.08
C VAL A 6 17.11 -15.07 82.67
N SER A 7 15.88 -15.48 82.29
CA SER A 7 15.51 -15.78 80.92
C SER A 7 15.07 -14.51 80.20
N LEU A 8 15.80 -14.12 79.15
CA LEU A 8 15.51 -12.99 78.33
C LEU A 8 14.60 -13.47 77.17
N ALA A 9 13.34 -13.09 77.20
CA ALA A 9 12.40 -13.39 76.11
C ALA A 9 12.57 -12.32 75.00
N LEU A 10 13.01 -12.77 73.79
CA LEU A 10 13.11 -11.91 72.61
C LEU A 10 11.75 -11.87 71.87
N LEU A 11 11.06 -10.73 71.91
CA LEU A 11 9.84 -10.50 71.16
C LEU A 11 10.19 -10.11 69.70
N CYS A 12 10.01 -11.01 68.70
CA CYS A 12 10.09 -10.66 67.36
C CYS A 12 8.78 -10.05 66.90
N ALA A 13 8.73 -8.73 66.70
CA ALA A 13 7.63 -8.04 66.02
C ALA A 13 7.77 -8.19 64.53
N ALA A 14 6.94 -9.02 63.91
CA ALA A 14 6.84 -9.11 62.45
C ALA A 14 6.05 -7.91 61.89
N ALA A 15 6.75 -6.97 61.27
CA ALA A 15 6.13 -5.88 60.53
C ALA A 15 5.60 -6.40 59.19
N ALA A 16 4.27 -6.54 59.09
CA ALA A 16 3.58 -6.83 57.83
C ALA A 16 3.56 -5.57 56.97
N ALA A 17 4.40 -5.52 55.95
CA ALA A 17 4.34 -4.46 54.93
C ALA A 17 3.12 -4.71 54.04
N PRO A 18 2.27 -3.71 53.73
CA PRO A 18 1.19 -3.87 52.78
C PRO A 18 1.77 -4.02 51.38
N ALA A 19 1.50 -5.17 50.72
CA ALA A 19 1.81 -5.37 49.32
C ALA A 19 0.90 -4.46 48.47
N VAL A 20 1.45 -3.35 48.01
CA VAL A 20 0.81 -2.50 47.01
C VAL A 20 0.79 -3.30 45.72
N ARG A 21 -0.37 -3.89 45.40
CA ARG A 21 -0.67 -4.53 44.14
C ARG A 21 -0.81 -3.43 43.11
N ALA A 22 0.23 -3.17 42.31
CA ALA A 22 0.16 -2.32 41.16
C ALA A 22 -0.86 -2.97 40.18
N GLN A 23 -2.07 -2.44 40.13
CA GLN A 23 -3.01 -2.74 39.06
C GLN A 23 -2.39 -2.18 37.79
N ALA A 24 -1.87 -3.06 36.92
CA ALA A 24 -1.54 -2.71 35.56
C ALA A 24 -2.85 -2.27 34.89
N THR A 25 -2.99 -0.96 34.69
CA THR A 25 -4.06 -0.40 33.89
C THR A 25 -3.86 -0.95 32.48
N ALA A 26 -4.66 -1.96 32.11
CA ALA A 26 -4.75 -2.44 30.73
C ALA A 26 -5.11 -1.23 29.87
N THR A 27 -4.19 -0.81 29.01
CA THR A 27 -4.48 0.18 27.96
C THR A 27 -5.70 -0.34 27.20
N PRO A 28 -6.77 0.46 27.04
CA PRO A 28 -7.93 0.01 26.28
C PRO A 28 -7.44 -0.38 24.88
N GLN A 29 -7.56 -1.66 24.54
CA GLN A 29 -7.33 -2.13 23.20
C GLN A 29 -8.37 -1.42 22.34
N GLN A 30 -7.95 -0.43 21.54
CA GLN A 30 -8.84 0.28 20.64
C GLN A 30 -9.57 -0.77 19.82
N ALA A 31 -10.88 -0.88 19.99
CA ALA A 31 -11.73 -1.77 19.20
C ALA A 31 -11.49 -1.39 17.74
N GLN A 32 -10.87 -2.29 16.97
CA GLN A 32 -10.65 -2.09 15.55
C GLN A 32 -12.01 -1.91 14.90
N GLN A 33 -12.24 -0.74 14.33
CA GLN A 33 -13.47 -0.51 13.57
C GLN A 33 -13.56 -1.55 12.44
N PRO A 34 -14.76 -2.08 12.15
CA PRO A 34 -14.92 -3.00 11.05
C PRO A 34 -14.45 -2.35 9.74
N PRO A 35 -13.83 -3.13 8.83
CA PRO A 35 -13.36 -2.60 7.57
C PRO A 35 -14.52 -2.03 6.75
N THR A 36 -14.28 -0.89 6.10
CA THR A 36 -15.20 -0.27 5.15
C THR A 36 -14.80 -0.64 3.71
N VAL A 37 -15.72 -0.49 2.75
CA VAL A 37 -15.41 -0.66 1.31
C VAL A 37 -14.18 0.18 0.94
N ALA A 38 -14.16 1.47 1.30
CA ALA A 38 -13.04 2.37 1.06
C ALA A 38 -11.72 1.85 1.66
N SER A 39 -11.73 1.37 2.91
CA SER A 39 -10.51 0.90 3.57
C SER A 39 -9.94 -0.36 2.91
N VAL A 40 -10.79 -1.29 2.48
CA VAL A 40 -10.38 -2.51 1.77
C VAL A 40 -9.79 -2.16 0.41
N LEU A 41 -10.49 -1.34 -0.38
CA LEU A 41 -10.02 -0.92 -1.71
C LEU A 41 -8.69 -0.16 -1.62
N ASN A 42 -8.57 0.79 -0.69
CA ASN A 42 -7.33 1.55 -0.48
C ASN A 42 -6.18 0.64 -0.02
N GLY A 43 -6.44 -0.36 0.82
CA GLY A 43 -5.42 -1.31 1.26
C GLY A 43 -4.85 -2.11 0.09
N VAL A 44 -5.70 -2.65 -0.78
CA VAL A 44 -5.26 -3.38 -1.99
C VAL A 44 -4.54 -2.46 -2.97
N TYR A 45 -5.07 -1.25 -3.20
CA TYR A 45 -4.47 -0.27 -4.11
C TYR A 45 -3.09 0.20 -3.63
N GLY A 46 -2.90 0.34 -2.31
CA GLY A 46 -1.59 0.65 -1.72
C GLY A 46 -0.53 -0.43 -1.96
N VAL A 47 -0.93 -1.71 -2.04
CA VAL A 47 -0.01 -2.80 -2.45
C VAL A 47 0.40 -2.64 -3.91
N VAL A 48 -0.54 -2.28 -4.80
CA VAL A 48 -0.26 -2.00 -6.22
C VAL A 48 0.71 -0.83 -6.35
N GLU A 49 0.42 0.30 -5.67
CA GLU A 49 1.29 1.48 -5.65
C GLU A 49 2.72 1.11 -5.24
N GLN A 50 2.87 0.42 -4.11
CA GLN A 50 4.20 0.03 -3.62
C GLN A 50 4.99 -0.78 -4.65
N GLN A 51 4.35 -1.73 -5.34
CA GLN A 51 5.02 -2.56 -6.32
C GLN A 51 5.41 -1.78 -7.56
N VAL A 52 4.49 -1.00 -8.11
CA VAL A 52 4.70 -0.21 -9.33
C VAL A 52 5.73 0.89 -9.11
N VAL A 53 5.60 1.68 -8.04
CA VAL A 53 6.52 2.76 -7.73
C VAL A 53 7.93 2.23 -7.45
N SER A 54 8.05 1.14 -6.67
CA SER A 54 9.36 0.55 -6.40
C SER A 54 10.04 0.00 -7.67
N ALA A 55 9.27 -0.56 -8.61
CA ALA A 55 9.80 -1.00 -9.90
C ALA A 55 10.26 0.18 -10.75
N ALA A 56 9.47 1.27 -10.80
CA ALA A 56 9.86 2.50 -11.49
C ALA A 56 11.16 3.09 -10.91
N GLU A 57 11.26 3.15 -9.59
CA GLU A 57 12.45 3.65 -8.90
C GLU A 57 13.71 2.77 -9.12
N ALA A 58 13.53 1.46 -9.35
CA ALA A 58 14.63 0.52 -9.52
C ALA A 58 15.36 0.67 -10.86
N MET A 59 14.70 1.15 -11.92
CA MET A 59 15.33 1.35 -13.23
C MET A 59 16.25 2.57 -13.19
N PRO A 60 17.53 2.47 -13.59
CA PRO A 60 18.40 3.64 -13.75
C PRO A 60 17.87 4.61 -14.80
N GLU A 61 18.12 5.91 -14.62
CA GLU A 61 17.59 6.96 -15.49
C GLU A 61 18.00 6.78 -16.96
N GLU A 62 19.27 6.44 -17.20
CA GLU A 62 19.81 6.19 -18.53
C GLU A 62 19.15 5.00 -19.25
N LYS A 63 18.39 4.18 -18.53
CA LYS A 63 17.66 3.03 -19.06
C LYS A 63 16.15 3.24 -19.17
N TYR A 64 15.66 4.44 -18.86
CA TYR A 64 14.22 4.74 -18.99
C TYR A 64 13.73 4.67 -20.44
N GLY A 65 14.60 4.89 -21.41
CA GLY A 65 14.29 4.71 -22.83
C GLY A 65 14.33 3.25 -23.32
N PHE A 66 14.59 2.27 -22.45
CA PHE A 66 14.68 0.87 -22.85
C PHE A 66 13.32 0.32 -23.31
N ALA A 67 13.35 -0.38 -24.45
CA ALA A 67 12.27 -1.28 -24.90
C ALA A 67 12.92 -2.58 -25.41
N PRO A 68 12.28 -3.75 -25.27
CA PRO A 68 12.81 -5.00 -25.81
C PRO A 68 12.85 -4.96 -27.33
N THR A 69 13.90 -5.58 -27.91
CA THR A 69 14.12 -5.64 -29.37
C THR A 69 14.35 -7.04 -29.90
N ASN A 70 14.60 -8.01 -29.03
CA ASN A 70 14.84 -9.39 -29.41
C ASN A 70 13.53 -10.19 -29.38
N GLY A 71 12.85 -10.25 -30.50
CA GLY A 71 11.54 -10.87 -30.67
C GLY A 71 10.57 -9.92 -31.41
N GLU A 72 9.28 -10.19 -31.36
CA GLU A 72 8.24 -9.37 -32.01
C GLU A 72 7.77 -8.28 -31.03
N PHE A 73 8.54 -7.17 -30.95
CA PHE A 73 8.29 -6.05 -30.05
C PHE A 73 8.08 -4.72 -30.77
N LYS A 74 7.68 -4.75 -32.04
CA LYS A 74 7.43 -3.51 -32.78
C LYS A 74 6.28 -2.72 -32.14
N GLY A 75 6.57 -1.47 -31.75
CA GLY A 75 5.57 -0.54 -31.22
C GLY A 75 5.23 -0.75 -29.74
N VAL A 76 5.97 -1.58 -29.01
CA VAL A 76 5.83 -1.62 -27.53
C VAL A 76 6.31 -0.33 -26.91
N ARG A 77 5.81 -0.04 -25.72
CA ARG A 77 6.23 1.11 -24.94
C ARG A 77 7.66 0.93 -24.43
N THR A 78 8.38 2.03 -24.34
CA THR A 78 9.60 2.11 -23.52
C THR A 78 9.26 2.01 -22.05
N PHE A 79 10.25 1.76 -21.20
CA PHE A 79 10.04 1.73 -19.74
C PHE A 79 9.44 3.05 -19.22
N ALA A 80 9.93 4.20 -19.72
CA ALA A 80 9.37 5.52 -19.39
C ALA A 80 7.90 5.63 -19.79
N GLU A 81 7.54 5.14 -20.97
CA GLU A 81 6.15 5.16 -21.45
C GLU A 81 5.25 4.22 -20.67
N GLU A 82 5.74 3.05 -20.21
CA GLU A 82 4.99 2.17 -19.31
C GLU A 82 4.65 2.90 -17.99
N VAL A 83 5.62 3.55 -17.36
CA VAL A 83 5.42 4.29 -16.11
C VAL A 83 4.45 5.46 -16.30
N LYS A 84 4.61 6.24 -17.37
CA LYS A 84 3.73 7.37 -17.69
C LYS A 84 2.32 6.91 -18.05
N HIS A 85 2.19 5.79 -18.75
CA HIS A 85 0.90 5.20 -19.08
C HIS A 85 0.09 4.79 -17.84
N ILE A 86 0.74 4.20 -16.85
CA ILE A 86 0.08 3.89 -15.57
C ILE A 86 -0.44 5.19 -14.92
N GLY A 87 0.37 6.23 -14.88
CA GLY A 87 -0.05 7.54 -14.35
C GLY A 87 -1.23 8.12 -15.12
N PHE A 88 -1.19 8.11 -16.44
CA PHE A 88 -2.29 8.53 -17.30
C PHE A 88 -3.56 7.71 -17.04
N ALA A 89 -3.45 6.38 -16.97
CA ALA A 89 -4.59 5.50 -16.72
C ALA A 89 -5.23 5.77 -15.35
N ASN A 90 -4.44 6.04 -14.32
CA ASN A 90 -4.96 6.43 -13.02
C ASN A 90 -5.77 7.73 -13.10
N HIS A 91 -5.29 8.76 -13.80
CA HIS A 91 -6.04 10.00 -14.04
C HIS A 91 -7.32 9.72 -14.82
N LEU A 92 -7.24 8.91 -15.88
CA LEU A 92 -8.39 8.55 -16.70
C LEU A 92 -9.49 7.85 -15.89
N PHE A 93 -9.12 6.93 -15.00
CA PHE A 93 -10.08 6.16 -14.20
C PHE A 93 -10.63 6.96 -13.03
N PHE A 94 -9.78 7.63 -12.29
CA PHE A 94 -10.17 8.30 -11.06
C PHE A 94 -10.56 9.78 -11.20
N GLY A 95 -10.04 10.46 -12.21
CA GLY A 95 -10.33 11.88 -12.45
C GLY A 95 -11.83 12.19 -12.47
N PRO A 96 -12.66 11.44 -13.20
CA PRO A 96 -14.10 11.67 -13.22
C PRO A 96 -14.80 11.52 -11.85
N LEU A 97 -14.28 10.68 -10.96
CA LEU A 97 -14.79 10.58 -9.60
C LEU A 97 -14.45 11.80 -8.74
N MET A 98 -13.43 12.57 -9.16
CA MET A 98 -12.94 13.79 -8.50
C MET A 98 -13.35 15.06 -9.24
N GLY A 99 -14.23 14.95 -10.25
CA GLY A 99 -14.75 16.09 -11.01
C GLY A 99 -13.91 16.51 -12.22
N GLU A 100 -12.87 15.74 -12.57
CA GLU A 100 -12.11 15.97 -13.80
C GLU A 100 -12.91 15.52 -15.03
N ASN A 101 -12.74 16.22 -16.14
CA ASN A 101 -13.34 15.85 -17.40
C ASN A 101 -12.28 15.39 -18.39
N PHE A 102 -12.42 14.17 -18.88
CA PHE A 102 -11.62 13.65 -19.98
C PHE A 102 -12.38 13.74 -21.29
N ASP A 103 -11.69 14.15 -22.37
CA ASP A 103 -12.24 14.00 -23.72
C ASP A 103 -11.91 12.60 -24.25
N PRO A 104 -12.91 11.74 -24.45
CA PRO A 104 -12.69 10.38 -24.97
C PRO A 104 -11.91 10.32 -26.29
N LYS A 105 -11.93 11.40 -27.08
CA LYS A 105 -11.22 11.47 -28.39
C LYS A 105 -9.70 11.52 -28.20
N ASN A 106 -9.22 12.00 -27.06
CA ASN A 106 -7.79 12.16 -26.78
C ASN A 106 -7.16 10.95 -26.09
N ILE A 107 -7.96 10.00 -25.61
CA ILE A 107 -7.46 8.84 -24.83
C ILE A 107 -6.32 8.13 -25.56
N GLN A 108 -6.49 7.84 -26.86
CA GLN A 108 -5.46 7.11 -27.62
C GLN A 108 -4.20 7.96 -27.87
N ALA A 109 -4.36 9.25 -28.09
CA ALA A 109 -3.23 10.17 -28.34
C ALA A 109 -2.40 10.41 -27.07
N GLU A 110 -3.05 10.40 -25.92
CA GLU A 110 -2.45 10.68 -24.61
C GLU A 110 -2.04 9.40 -23.85
N ALA A 111 -2.30 8.23 -24.45
CA ALA A 111 -2.14 6.92 -23.79
C ALA A 111 -0.71 6.63 -23.28
N ASN A 112 0.32 7.25 -23.84
CA ASN A 112 1.70 7.13 -23.35
C ASN A 112 2.06 8.17 -22.28
N GLY A 113 1.06 8.89 -21.76
CA GLY A 113 1.20 9.94 -20.77
C GLY A 113 1.83 11.23 -21.31
N PRO A 114 2.05 12.24 -20.45
CA PRO A 114 2.51 13.56 -20.84
C PRO A 114 3.86 13.52 -21.59
N ALA A 115 3.91 14.13 -22.75
CA ALA A 115 5.10 14.10 -23.60
C ALA A 115 6.22 15.02 -23.08
N GLU A 116 5.88 16.01 -22.26
CA GLU A 116 6.80 16.97 -21.63
C GLU A 116 7.65 16.38 -20.52
N LEU A 117 7.20 15.30 -19.84
CA LEU A 117 7.95 14.63 -18.78
C LEU A 117 9.13 13.86 -19.38
N LYS A 118 10.34 14.31 -19.13
CA LYS A 118 11.57 13.78 -19.74
C LYS A 118 12.49 13.08 -18.75
N THR A 119 12.57 13.56 -17.52
CA THR A 119 13.45 13.00 -16.50
C THR A 119 12.76 11.92 -15.69
N LYS A 120 13.55 10.97 -15.19
CA LYS A 120 13.06 9.96 -14.25
C LYS A 120 12.32 10.57 -13.06
N ALA A 121 12.85 11.67 -12.51
CA ALA A 121 12.27 12.32 -11.35
C ALA A 121 10.86 12.86 -11.64
N GLU A 122 10.67 13.55 -12.77
CA GLU A 122 9.37 14.06 -13.20
C GLU A 122 8.37 12.92 -13.44
N ILE A 123 8.80 11.86 -14.10
CA ILE A 123 7.96 10.68 -14.41
C ILE A 123 7.51 9.97 -13.12
N ILE A 124 8.43 9.77 -12.16
CA ILE A 124 8.10 9.16 -10.86
C ILE A 124 7.17 10.06 -10.05
N GLN A 125 7.38 11.38 -10.08
CA GLN A 125 6.50 12.29 -9.36
C GLN A 125 5.08 12.25 -9.95
N TYR A 126 4.94 12.30 -11.27
CA TYR A 126 3.66 12.15 -11.95
C TYR A 126 2.95 10.83 -11.58
N LEU A 127 3.69 9.72 -11.56
CA LEU A 127 3.16 8.43 -11.14
C LEU A 127 2.64 8.48 -9.69
N LYS A 128 3.43 9.01 -8.76
CA LYS A 128 3.04 9.14 -7.33
C LYS A 128 1.80 10.03 -7.16
N ASP A 129 1.74 11.14 -7.87
CA ASP A 129 0.59 12.05 -7.82
C ASP A 129 -0.69 11.37 -8.35
N SER A 130 -0.56 10.55 -9.39
CA SER A 130 -1.67 9.77 -9.92
C SER A 130 -2.19 8.71 -8.93
N PHE A 131 -1.30 8.05 -8.17
CA PHE A 131 -1.70 7.15 -7.09
C PHE A 131 -2.37 7.90 -5.94
N ALA A 132 -1.86 9.07 -5.57
CA ALA A 132 -2.49 9.91 -4.55
C ALA A 132 -3.91 10.36 -4.95
N LEU A 133 -4.15 10.67 -6.23
CA LEU A 133 -5.48 10.92 -6.78
C LEU A 133 -6.37 9.67 -6.60
N GLY A 134 -5.86 8.50 -6.95
CA GLY A 134 -6.58 7.23 -6.80
C GLY A 134 -7.00 6.95 -5.36
N HIS A 135 -6.11 7.13 -4.39
CA HIS A 135 -6.42 6.97 -2.97
C HIS A 135 -7.54 7.92 -2.50
N LYS A 136 -7.50 9.18 -2.95
CA LYS A 136 -8.57 10.14 -2.65
C LYS A 136 -9.91 9.70 -3.26
N ALA A 137 -9.90 9.24 -4.50
CA ALA A 137 -11.11 8.77 -5.18
C ALA A 137 -11.70 7.52 -4.51
N LEU A 138 -10.86 6.54 -4.17
CA LEU A 138 -11.28 5.32 -3.47
C LEU A 138 -11.86 5.60 -2.09
N ALA A 139 -11.36 6.63 -1.39
CA ALA A 139 -11.90 7.05 -0.09
C ALA A 139 -13.35 7.56 -0.16
N THR A 140 -13.85 7.93 -1.36
CA THR A 140 -15.25 8.37 -1.56
C THR A 140 -16.22 7.21 -1.79
N ILE A 141 -15.74 5.97 -1.90
CA ILE A 141 -16.56 4.79 -2.20
C ILE A 141 -17.16 4.26 -0.90
N THR A 142 -18.48 4.09 -0.90
CA THR A 142 -19.23 3.54 0.24
C THR A 142 -20.09 2.36 -0.23
N ALA A 143 -20.63 1.59 0.71
CA ALA A 143 -21.55 0.50 0.41
C ALA A 143 -22.83 0.96 -0.34
N GLU A 144 -23.23 2.21 -0.15
CA GLU A 144 -24.43 2.78 -0.78
C GLU A 144 -24.18 3.24 -2.21
N ASN A 145 -22.90 3.59 -2.56
CA ASN A 145 -22.60 4.19 -3.86
C ASN A 145 -21.70 3.33 -4.78
N GLU A 146 -21.13 2.24 -4.29
CA GLU A 146 -20.14 1.44 -5.01
C GLU A 146 -20.64 0.91 -6.36
N VAL A 147 -21.90 0.47 -6.42
CA VAL A 147 -22.54 -0.04 -7.65
C VAL A 147 -23.56 0.94 -8.27
N THR A 148 -23.70 2.14 -7.70
CA THR A 148 -24.55 3.19 -8.30
C THR A 148 -23.97 3.63 -9.64
N PRO A 149 -24.77 3.63 -10.73
CA PRO A 149 -24.30 4.06 -12.04
C PRO A 149 -23.76 5.48 -12.04
N LEU A 150 -22.64 5.68 -12.71
CA LEU A 150 -22.05 7.01 -12.94
C LEU A 150 -22.85 7.75 -14.01
N ALA A 151 -23.11 9.03 -13.79
CA ALA A 151 -23.84 9.87 -14.75
C ALA A 151 -23.07 10.00 -16.10
N LYS A 152 -21.75 9.99 -16.05
CA LYS A 152 -20.86 10.08 -17.23
C LYS A 152 -19.69 9.10 -17.06
N PRO A 153 -19.86 7.82 -17.44
CA PRO A 153 -18.76 6.88 -17.42
C PRO A 153 -17.74 7.23 -18.51
N VAL A 154 -16.44 7.12 -18.18
CA VAL A 154 -15.34 7.36 -19.13
C VAL A 154 -15.34 6.32 -20.23
N LEU A 155 -15.62 5.07 -19.87
CA LEU A 155 -15.77 3.94 -20.81
C LEU A 155 -17.08 3.21 -20.46
N PRO A 156 -17.81 2.67 -21.46
CA PRO A 156 -19.11 2.05 -21.22
C PRO A 156 -19.13 0.95 -20.15
N PHE A 157 -18.04 0.17 -20.05
CA PHE A 157 -17.92 -0.92 -19.08
C PHE A 157 -17.45 -0.45 -17.69
N LEU A 158 -16.99 0.80 -17.55
CA LEU A 158 -16.60 1.44 -16.27
C LEU A 158 -17.73 2.33 -15.76
N SER A 159 -18.91 1.76 -15.63
CA SER A 159 -20.14 2.49 -15.32
C SER A 159 -20.40 2.67 -13.81
N THR A 160 -19.59 2.08 -12.93
CA THR A 160 -19.73 2.19 -11.47
C THR A 160 -18.40 2.46 -10.80
N ARG A 161 -18.43 2.96 -9.56
CA ARG A 161 -17.21 3.19 -8.77
C ARG A 161 -16.45 1.90 -8.51
N LEU A 162 -17.16 0.80 -8.25
CA LEU A 162 -16.54 -0.51 -8.02
C LEU A 162 -15.86 -1.03 -9.30
N ALA A 163 -16.44 -0.82 -10.49
CA ALA A 163 -15.79 -1.17 -11.76
C ALA A 163 -14.50 -0.39 -11.96
N ILE A 164 -14.49 0.92 -11.62
CA ILE A 164 -13.29 1.75 -11.67
C ILE A 164 -12.24 1.25 -10.66
N ALA A 165 -12.61 0.94 -9.43
CA ALA A 165 -11.70 0.42 -8.42
C ALA A 165 -11.04 -0.90 -8.87
N ASN A 166 -11.79 -1.77 -9.54
CA ASN A 166 -11.27 -3.03 -10.08
C ASN A 166 -10.25 -2.78 -11.19
N ILE A 167 -10.60 -2.00 -12.24
CA ILE A 167 -9.66 -1.74 -13.34
C ILE A 167 -8.39 -1.05 -12.85
N ALA A 168 -8.52 -0.10 -11.94
CA ALA A 168 -7.39 0.62 -11.35
C ALA A 168 -6.47 -0.28 -10.50
N THR A 169 -6.91 -1.46 -10.12
CA THR A 169 -6.09 -2.45 -9.42
C THR A 169 -5.36 -3.37 -10.39
N PHE A 170 -6.06 -3.98 -11.36
CA PHE A 170 -5.43 -4.96 -12.24
C PHE A 170 -4.66 -4.33 -13.41
N HIS A 171 -5.09 -3.18 -13.95
CA HIS A 171 -4.43 -2.53 -15.07
C HIS A 171 -2.98 -2.12 -14.78
N PRO A 172 -2.67 -1.43 -13.66
CA PRO A 172 -1.29 -1.17 -13.28
C PRO A 172 -0.47 -2.45 -13.05
N MET A 173 -1.10 -3.55 -12.62
CA MET A 173 -0.40 -4.81 -12.40
C MET A 173 -0.06 -5.54 -13.71
N ASP A 174 -0.86 -5.38 -14.77
CA ASP A 174 -0.50 -5.83 -16.11
C ASP A 174 0.78 -5.13 -16.61
N HIS A 175 0.83 -3.80 -16.50
CA HIS A 175 2.02 -3.01 -16.84
C HIS A 175 3.19 -3.26 -15.89
N TYR A 176 2.95 -3.49 -14.60
CA TYR A 176 3.97 -3.89 -13.65
C TYR A 176 4.67 -5.19 -14.08
N GLY A 177 3.94 -6.16 -14.60
CA GLY A 177 4.52 -7.38 -15.17
C GLY A 177 5.53 -7.08 -16.28
N GLN A 178 5.18 -6.19 -17.21
CA GLN A 178 6.07 -5.73 -18.28
C GLN A 178 7.29 -4.98 -17.72
N MET A 179 7.09 -4.07 -16.77
CA MET A 179 8.19 -3.37 -16.09
C MET A 179 9.17 -4.33 -15.41
N VAL A 180 8.66 -5.39 -14.76
CA VAL A 180 9.48 -6.43 -14.13
C VAL A 180 10.34 -7.16 -15.14
N GLU A 181 9.79 -7.51 -16.31
CA GLU A 181 10.58 -8.14 -17.38
C GLU A 181 11.64 -7.18 -17.94
N TYR A 182 11.32 -5.89 -18.13
CA TYR A 182 12.29 -4.90 -18.59
C TYR A 182 13.43 -4.71 -17.56
N LEU A 183 13.14 -4.73 -16.26
CA LEU A 183 14.18 -4.71 -15.23
C LEU A 183 15.11 -5.92 -15.37
N ARG A 184 14.56 -7.14 -15.51
CA ARG A 184 15.34 -8.39 -15.67
C ARG A 184 16.19 -8.38 -16.93
N MET A 185 15.65 -7.92 -18.06
CA MET A 185 16.39 -7.76 -19.30
C MET A 185 17.59 -6.81 -19.17
N ASN A 186 17.51 -5.89 -18.21
CA ASN A 186 18.61 -4.96 -17.88
C ASN A 186 19.49 -5.44 -16.73
N GLY A 187 19.38 -6.70 -16.29
CA GLY A 187 20.17 -7.29 -15.22
C GLY A 187 19.80 -6.81 -13.82
N ILE A 188 18.60 -6.23 -13.66
CA ILE A 188 18.12 -5.68 -12.39
C ILE A 188 17.14 -6.66 -11.75
N VAL A 189 17.42 -7.07 -10.49
CA VAL A 189 16.46 -7.87 -9.71
C VAL A 189 15.31 -6.95 -9.28
N PRO A 190 14.06 -7.25 -9.69
CA PRO A 190 12.91 -6.45 -9.28
C PRO A 190 12.77 -6.38 -7.75
N PRO A 191 12.37 -5.23 -7.16
CA PRO A 191 12.28 -5.06 -5.71
C PRO A 191 11.48 -6.16 -4.99
N ALA A 192 10.34 -6.57 -5.54
CA ALA A 192 9.51 -7.63 -4.97
C ALA A 192 10.15 -9.03 -5.00
N SER A 193 11.21 -9.24 -5.81
CA SER A 193 11.96 -10.50 -5.90
C SER A 193 13.23 -10.50 -5.05
N ARG A 194 13.55 -9.42 -4.35
CA ARG A 194 14.72 -9.33 -3.48
C ARG A 194 14.49 -10.09 -2.18
N PRO A 195 15.53 -10.71 -1.58
CA PRO A 195 15.41 -11.29 -0.26
C PRO A 195 14.89 -10.24 0.74
N ARG A 196 13.88 -10.60 1.50
CA ARG A 196 13.44 -9.73 2.59
C ARG A 196 14.49 -9.74 3.69
N PRO A 197 14.79 -8.59 4.33
CA PRO A 197 15.56 -8.59 5.56
C PRO A 197 14.93 -9.56 6.55
N PRO A 198 15.73 -10.25 7.41
CA PRO A 198 15.17 -11.07 8.47
C PRO A 198 14.15 -10.25 9.24
N GLN A 199 12.90 -10.69 9.24
CA GLN A 199 11.86 -10.03 10.02
C GLN A 199 12.29 -10.15 11.47
N GLN A 200 12.58 -9.03 12.14
CA GLN A 200 12.82 -9.05 13.57
C GLN A 200 11.66 -9.77 14.20
N ALA A 201 11.95 -10.89 14.86
CA ALA A 201 10.93 -11.73 15.45
C ALA A 201 10.04 -10.85 16.33
N GLN A 202 8.82 -10.62 15.93
CA GLN A 202 7.84 -10.03 16.84
C GLN A 202 7.76 -10.97 18.04
N PRO A 203 7.85 -10.44 19.28
CA PRO A 203 7.65 -11.27 20.45
C PRO A 203 6.31 -12.01 20.29
N PRO A 204 6.24 -13.29 20.67
CA PRO A 204 5.02 -14.07 20.51
C PRO A 204 3.87 -13.31 21.16
N SER A 205 2.84 -13.01 20.35
CA SER A 205 1.60 -12.45 20.88
C SER A 205 1.10 -13.39 21.98
N SER A 206 0.98 -12.90 23.21
CA SER A 206 0.43 -13.64 24.30
C SER A 206 -1.03 -13.99 23.99
N GLN A 207 -1.26 -15.13 23.37
CA GLN A 207 -2.61 -15.69 23.25
C GLN A 207 -3.09 -16.03 24.67
N PRO A 208 -4.27 -15.58 25.06
CA PRO A 208 -4.85 -16.03 26.33
C PRO A 208 -5.05 -17.55 26.26
N LYS A 209 -4.53 -18.27 27.27
CA LYS A 209 -4.80 -19.70 27.42
C LYS A 209 -6.31 -19.91 27.56
N PRO A 210 -6.88 -20.94 26.89
CA PRO A 210 -8.27 -21.32 27.16
C PRO A 210 -8.44 -21.64 28.63
N GLN A 211 -9.39 -20.99 29.28
CA GLN A 211 -9.83 -21.39 30.63
C GLN A 211 -10.57 -22.72 30.51
N GLN A 212 -10.07 -23.73 31.22
CA GLN A 212 -10.76 -25.01 31.45
C GLN A 212 -11.78 -24.84 32.57
#